data_aed129ce07cf34ca444d1986810b8276
#
_entry.id   aed129ce07cf34ca444d1986810b8276
#
_cell.length_a   1.000
_cell.length_b   1.000
_cell.length_c   1.000
_cell.angle_alpha   90.00
_cell.angle_beta   90.00
_cell.angle_gamma   90.00
#
_symmetry.space_group_name_H-M   'P 1'
#
loop_
_entity.id
_entity.type
_entity.pdbx_description
1 polymer ?
#
loop_
_entity_poly.entity_id
_entity_poly.type
_entity_poly.pdbx_seq_one_letter_code
_entity_poly.pdbx_strand_id
1 'polypeptide(L)'
;SGVYLGEPEELTQTTSRSIPIKDVYKVQALCNELDDEPRWLVALISDTGMRLSEAAGLIVEDIKLDCPHPHILLRPHPWRRLKTQSSERIVPLVGASLWAAKRASETLSNKFLFPRYYDEFRCKGNSASAALYKWLSSRVPPGCVVHSFRHSYRDRLRAVECPPDIIDRLGGWS
;
A
#
# COMPACT_ATOMS: atom_id res chain seq x y z
N SER A 1 -17.02 2.90 -13.11
CA SER A 1 -15.79 2.29 -12.59
C SER A 1 -14.78 3.35 -12.20
N GLY A 2 -14.07 3.14 -11.11
CA GLY A 2 -13.12 4.09 -10.59
C GLY A 2 -11.88 4.28 -11.46
N VAL A 3 -11.18 5.39 -11.24
CA VAL A 3 -9.91 5.68 -11.89
C VAL A 3 -8.80 4.91 -11.16
N TYR A 4 -7.89 4.33 -11.92
CA TYR A 4 -6.71 3.68 -11.36
C TYR A 4 -5.72 4.73 -10.87
N LEU A 5 -5.45 4.76 -9.56
CA LEU A 5 -4.44 5.62 -8.96
C LEU A 5 -3.11 4.89 -8.98
N GLY A 6 -2.21 5.31 -9.84
CA GLY A 6 -0.90 4.74 -10.01
C GLY A 6 0.18 5.81 -10.12
N GLU A 7 1.39 5.37 -10.33
CA GLU A 7 2.52 6.26 -10.57
C GLU A 7 2.58 6.68 -12.04
N PRO A 8 3.15 7.85 -12.34
CA PRO A 8 3.36 8.24 -13.73
C PRO A 8 4.11 7.17 -14.52
N GLU A 9 3.70 6.96 -15.76
CA GLU A 9 4.25 5.90 -16.62
C GLU A 9 5.77 5.96 -16.74
N GLU A 10 6.32 7.13 -16.89
CA GLU A 10 7.76 7.34 -16.96
C GLU A 10 8.51 6.86 -15.71
N LEU A 11 7.89 6.97 -14.53
CA LEU A 11 8.49 6.48 -13.29
C LEU A 11 8.40 4.96 -13.19
N THR A 12 7.28 4.39 -13.60
CA THR A 12 7.09 2.93 -13.54
C THR A 12 7.99 2.19 -14.52
N GLN A 13 8.27 2.78 -15.67
CA GLN A 13 9.17 2.19 -16.69
C GLN A 13 10.62 2.15 -16.24
N THR A 14 11.07 3.12 -15.44
CA THR A 14 12.46 3.21 -15.00
C THR A 14 12.74 2.49 -13.70
N THR A 15 11.71 2.03 -12.99
CA THR A 15 11.86 1.51 -11.64
C THR A 15 11.46 0.06 -11.53
N SER A 16 12.43 -0.83 -11.71
CA SER A 16 12.35 -2.21 -11.26
C SER A 16 13.09 -2.41 -9.93
N ARG A 17 13.54 -1.32 -9.31
CA ARG A 17 14.39 -1.38 -8.11
C ARG A 17 13.57 -1.59 -6.86
N SER A 18 14.04 -2.53 -6.03
CA SER A 18 13.55 -2.68 -4.66
C SER A 18 14.19 -1.61 -3.78
N ILE A 19 13.45 -1.18 -2.77
CA ILE A 19 14.01 -0.37 -1.68
C ILE A 19 14.78 -1.32 -0.77
N PRO A 20 16.08 -1.05 -0.47
CA PRO A 20 16.83 -1.87 0.46
C PRO A 20 16.14 -1.98 1.82
N ILE A 21 16.25 -3.13 2.48
CA ILE A 21 15.54 -3.40 3.73
C ILE A 21 15.84 -2.35 4.81
N LYS A 22 17.08 -1.87 4.89
CA LYS A 22 17.46 -0.83 5.85
C LYS A 22 16.70 0.47 5.61
N ASP A 23 16.43 0.81 4.34
CA ASP A 23 15.69 2.02 3.99
C ASP A 23 14.20 1.82 4.21
N VAL A 24 13.68 0.60 4.00
CA VAL A 24 12.30 0.26 4.38
C VAL A 24 12.09 0.52 5.87
N TYR A 25 12.98 0.04 6.71
CA TYR A 25 12.88 0.25 8.16
C TYR A 25 12.98 1.72 8.56
N LYS A 26 13.86 2.49 7.91
CA LYS A 26 13.97 3.93 8.15
C LYS A 26 12.69 4.67 7.79
N VAL A 27 12.10 4.33 6.64
CA VAL A 27 10.83 4.93 6.20
C VAL A 27 9.71 4.57 7.18
N GLN A 28 9.64 3.31 7.60
CA GLN A 28 8.64 2.86 8.58
C GLN A 28 8.76 3.61 9.91
N ALA A 29 9.99 3.81 10.38
CA ALA A 29 10.25 4.56 11.61
C ALA A 29 9.78 6.02 11.49
N LEU A 30 10.04 6.65 10.35
CA LEU A 30 9.57 8.02 10.07
C LEU A 30 8.04 8.08 9.99
N CYS A 31 7.42 7.09 9.39
CA CYS A 31 5.96 7.00 9.32
C CYS A 31 5.35 6.93 10.73
N ASN A 32 5.95 6.12 11.60
CA ASN A 32 5.50 5.98 12.97
C ASN A 32 5.67 7.29 13.77
N GLU A 33 6.76 8.01 13.53
CA GLU A 33 7.04 9.29 14.19
C GLU A 33 6.09 10.39 13.74
N LEU A 34 5.86 10.53 12.45
CA LEU A 34 4.99 11.56 11.88
C LEU A 34 3.51 11.27 12.09
N ASP A 35 3.12 10.01 12.05
CA ASP A 35 1.81 9.48 12.46
C ASP A 35 0.62 10.25 11.89
N ASP A 36 0.54 10.34 10.56
CA ASP A 36 -0.55 10.99 9.86
C ASP A 36 -1.05 10.14 8.68
N GLU A 37 -2.12 10.57 8.04
CA GLU A 37 -2.77 9.81 6.98
C GLU A 37 -1.83 9.40 5.84
N PRO A 38 -1.02 10.31 5.23
CA PRO A 38 -0.09 9.91 4.18
C PRO A 38 0.94 8.87 4.65
N ARG A 39 1.42 8.99 5.87
CA ARG A 39 2.41 8.04 6.42
C ARG A 39 1.79 6.71 6.79
N TRP A 40 0.54 6.68 7.23
CA TRP A 40 -0.18 5.40 7.40
C TRP A 40 -0.32 4.67 6.07
N LEU A 41 -0.58 5.39 4.99
CA LEU A 41 -0.68 4.78 3.65
C LEU A 41 0.66 4.17 3.23
N VAL A 42 1.77 4.88 3.41
CA VAL A 42 3.11 4.35 3.10
C VAL A 42 3.44 3.14 3.97
N ALA A 43 3.20 3.23 5.27
CA ALA A 43 3.46 2.13 6.20
C ALA A 43 2.63 0.88 5.85
N LEU A 44 1.37 1.08 5.48
CA LEU A 44 0.50 -0.02 5.04
C LEU A 44 1.09 -0.74 3.83
N ILE A 45 1.51 0.02 2.82
CA ILE A 45 2.09 -0.53 1.59
C ILE A 45 3.42 -1.23 1.88
N SER A 46 4.23 -0.69 2.79
CA SER A 46 5.58 -1.20 3.06
C SER A 46 5.62 -2.66 3.52
N ASP A 47 4.62 -3.11 4.26
CA ASP A 47 4.56 -4.49 4.78
C ASP A 47 3.41 -5.32 4.18
N THR A 48 2.81 -4.87 3.08
CA THR A 48 1.80 -5.63 2.34
C THR A 48 2.16 -5.81 0.86
N GLY A 49 3.00 -4.94 0.34
CA GLY A 49 3.31 -4.92 -1.09
C GLY A 49 2.13 -4.53 -1.98
N MET A 50 1.08 -3.95 -1.41
CA MET A 50 -0.09 -3.50 -2.19
C MET A 50 0.28 -2.39 -3.16
N ARG A 51 -0.48 -2.29 -4.26
CA ARG A 51 -0.41 -1.13 -5.13
C ARG A 51 -1.02 0.07 -4.42
N LEU A 52 -0.54 1.27 -4.77
CA LEU A 52 -1.04 2.50 -4.16
C LEU A 52 -2.57 2.62 -4.29
N SER A 53 -3.11 2.37 -5.47
CA SER A 53 -4.56 2.43 -5.69
C SER A 53 -5.34 1.42 -4.85
N GLU A 54 -4.77 0.24 -4.65
CA GLU A 54 -5.39 -0.80 -3.82
C GLU A 54 -5.53 -0.33 -2.37
N ALA A 55 -4.42 0.16 -1.82
CA ALA A 55 -4.39 0.62 -0.43
C ALA A 55 -5.22 1.90 -0.24
N ALA A 56 -5.06 2.87 -1.16
CA ALA A 56 -5.70 4.17 -1.03
C ALA A 56 -7.24 4.10 -1.13
N GLY A 57 -7.78 3.11 -1.84
CA GLY A 57 -9.22 2.94 -2.03
C GLY A 57 -9.93 2.08 -0.98
N LEU A 58 -9.25 1.70 0.09
CA LEU A 58 -9.81 0.85 1.13
C LEU A 58 -10.89 1.57 1.95
N ILE A 59 -11.90 0.79 2.35
CA ILE A 59 -12.89 1.23 3.34
C ILE A 59 -12.76 0.38 4.60
N VAL A 60 -13.33 0.87 5.72
CA VAL A 60 -13.21 0.19 7.01
C VAL A 60 -13.75 -1.25 6.97
N GLU A 61 -14.76 -1.51 6.16
CA GLU A 61 -15.33 -2.86 6.02
C GLU A 61 -14.35 -3.88 5.41
N ASP A 62 -13.35 -3.40 4.67
CA ASP A 62 -12.32 -4.26 4.09
C ASP A 62 -11.31 -4.74 5.13
N ILE A 63 -11.24 -4.08 6.28
CA ILE A 63 -10.23 -4.31 7.31
C ILE A 63 -10.79 -5.21 8.39
N LYS A 64 -10.12 -6.33 8.63
CA LYS A 64 -10.51 -7.33 9.64
C LYS A 64 -9.45 -7.36 10.74
N LEU A 65 -9.69 -6.59 11.82
CA LEU A 65 -8.76 -6.49 12.96
C LEU A 65 -9.15 -7.40 14.13
N ASP A 66 -10.45 -7.62 14.33
CA ASP A 66 -10.97 -8.41 15.46
C ASP A 66 -11.01 -9.90 15.14
N CYS A 67 -9.83 -10.45 14.86
CA CYS A 67 -9.69 -11.89 14.54
C CYS A 67 -8.25 -12.33 14.85
N PRO A 68 -7.99 -13.66 14.98
CA PRO A 68 -6.65 -14.15 15.30
C PRO A 68 -5.57 -13.74 14.30
N HIS A 69 -5.92 -13.58 13.04
CA HIS A 69 -5.00 -13.18 11.98
C HIS A 69 -5.54 -11.95 11.25
N PRO A 70 -5.23 -10.73 11.73
CA PRO A 70 -5.67 -9.50 11.08
C PRO A 70 -5.31 -9.45 9.61
N HIS A 71 -6.24 -9.01 8.77
CA HIS A 71 -6.05 -9.01 7.32
C HIS A 71 -6.98 -8.01 6.63
N ILE A 72 -6.69 -7.77 5.35
CA ILE A 72 -7.54 -7.00 4.45
C ILE A 72 -8.21 -7.97 3.48
N LEU A 73 -9.49 -7.77 3.24
CA LEU A 73 -10.19 -8.39 2.11
C LEU A 73 -10.15 -7.39 0.96
N LEU A 74 -9.17 -7.57 0.06
CA LEU A 74 -9.01 -6.67 -1.08
C LEU A 74 -9.94 -7.11 -2.20
N ARG A 75 -10.88 -6.24 -2.54
CA ARG A 75 -11.94 -6.49 -3.51
C ARG A 75 -12.22 -5.24 -4.33
N PRO A 76 -12.81 -5.39 -5.54
CA PRO A 76 -13.21 -4.22 -6.32
C PRO A 76 -14.33 -3.45 -5.63
N HIS A 77 -14.33 -2.14 -5.84
CA HIS A 77 -15.36 -1.22 -5.39
C HIS A 77 -15.77 -0.30 -6.54
N PRO A 78 -16.96 0.30 -6.50
CA PRO A 78 -17.40 1.23 -7.57
C PRO A 78 -16.44 2.40 -7.81
N TRP A 79 -15.77 2.88 -6.76
CA TRP A 79 -14.82 4.00 -6.83
C TRP A 79 -13.39 3.57 -7.20
N ARG A 80 -13.07 2.28 -7.07
CA ARG A 80 -11.72 1.78 -7.32
C ARG A 80 -11.76 0.34 -7.85
N ARG A 81 -11.47 0.18 -9.13
CA ARG A 81 -11.26 -1.12 -9.73
C ARG A 81 -9.90 -1.69 -9.32
N LEU A 82 -9.73 -2.99 -9.45
CA LEU A 82 -8.43 -3.63 -9.32
C LEU A 82 -7.82 -3.82 -10.71
N LYS A 83 -6.48 -3.80 -10.77
CA LYS A 83 -5.73 -3.86 -12.03
C LYS A 83 -5.98 -5.15 -12.79
N THR A 84 -6.04 -6.29 -12.08
CA THR A 84 -6.25 -7.63 -12.64
C THR A 84 -7.20 -8.41 -11.74
N GLN A 85 -7.75 -9.50 -12.26
CA GLN A 85 -8.61 -10.38 -11.47
C GLN A 85 -7.84 -11.03 -10.31
N SER A 86 -6.58 -11.38 -10.52
CA SER A 86 -5.73 -11.96 -9.47
C SER A 86 -5.37 -10.97 -8.37
N SER A 87 -5.65 -9.68 -8.56
CA SER A 87 -5.43 -8.65 -7.53
C SER A 87 -6.39 -8.79 -6.36
N GLU A 88 -7.59 -9.34 -6.59
CA GLU A 88 -8.54 -9.63 -5.50
C GLU A 88 -7.97 -10.75 -4.63
N ARG A 89 -7.79 -10.44 -3.33
CA ARG A 89 -7.09 -11.37 -2.44
C ARG A 89 -7.24 -10.99 -0.97
N ILE A 90 -6.80 -11.91 -0.11
CA ILE A 90 -6.61 -11.65 1.32
C ILE A 90 -5.18 -11.16 1.51
N VAL A 91 -5.03 -10.03 2.18
CA VAL A 91 -3.72 -9.42 2.47
C VAL A 91 -3.48 -9.45 3.98
N PRO A 92 -2.53 -10.25 4.47
CA PRO A 92 -2.22 -10.27 5.90
C PRO A 92 -1.68 -8.92 6.37
N LEU A 93 -2.07 -8.53 7.58
CA LEU A 93 -1.59 -7.31 8.24
C LEU A 93 -0.57 -7.69 9.31
N VAL A 94 0.67 -7.24 9.14
CA VAL A 94 1.78 -7.50 10.05
C VAL A 94 2.64 -6.23 10.20
N GLY A 95 3.39 -6.13 11.30
CA GLY A 95 4.36 -5.06 11.49
C GLY A 95 3.78 -3.66 11.27
N ALA A 96 4.45 -2.88 10.41
CA ALA A 96 4.06 -1.51 10.12
C ALA A 96 2.68 -1.43 9.47
N SER A 97 2.29 -2.43 8.67
CA SER A 97 0.97 -2.45 8.02
C SER A 97 -0.16 -2.62 9.04
N LEU A 98 0.05 -3.45 10.05
CA LEU A 98 -0.94 -3.63 11.12
C LEU A 98 -1.10 -2.35 11.94
N TRP A 99 0.01 -1.74 12.32
CA TRP A 99 0.01 -0.45 13.00
C TRP A 99 -0.77 0.61 12.20
N ALA A 100 -0.46 0.73 10.93
CA ALA A 100 -1.09 1.72 10.05
C ALA A 100 -2.60 1.49 9.91
N ALA A 101 -3.01 0.23 9.72
CA ALA A 101 -4.42 -0.12 9.60
C ALA A 101 -5.19 0.23 10.89
N LYS A 102 -4.59 -0.04 12.05
CA LYS A 102 -5.18 0.34 13.33
C LYS A 102 -5.32 1.85 13.47
N ARG A 103 -4.25 2.59 13.17
CA ARG A 103 -4.27 4.06 13.24
C ARG A 103 -5.32 4.66 12.32
N ALA A 104 -5.34 4.26 11.06
CA ALA A 104 -6.32 4.75 10.10
C ALA A 104 -7.76 4.42 10.52
N SER A 105 -7.98 3.23 11.08
CA SER A 105 -9.30 2.81 11.55
C SER A 105 -9.77 3.57 12.78
N GLU A 106 -8.85 4.02 13.64
CA GLU A 106 -9.17 4.79 14.84
C GLU A 106 -9.60 6.23 14.54
N THR A 107 -9.21 6.76 13.39
CA THR A 107 -9.40 8.19 13.06
C THR A 107 -10.39 8.42 11.93
N LEU A 108 -11.28 7.46 11.70
CA LEU A 108 -12.28 7.55 10.62
C LEU A 108 -13.21 8.75 10.80
N SER A 109 -13.31 9.56 9.75
CA SER A 109 -14.35 10.60 9.64
C SER A 109 -15.50 10.13 8.75
N ASN A 110 -15.25 9.13 7.91
CA ASN A 110 -16.23 8.45 7.06
C ASN A 110 -15.79 6.99 6.89
N LYS A 111 -16.34 6.27 5.92
CA LYS A 111 -15.98 4.85 5.72
C LYS A 111 -14.60 4.63 5.12
N PHE A 112 -13.99 5.65 4.51
CA PHE A 112 -12.68 5.53 3.85
C PHE A 112 -11.54 5.64 4.85
N LEU A 113 -10.54 4.76 4.73
CA LEU A 113 -9.33 4.84 5.53
C LEU A 113 -8.47 6.05 5.12
N PHE A 114 -8.47 6.35 3.83
CA PHE A 114 -7.61 7.39 3.24
C PHE A 114 -8.45 8.37 2.41
N PRO A 115 -9.30 9.19 3.06
CA PRO A 115 -10.24 10.05 2.36
C PRO A 115 -9.60 11.16 1.52
N ARG A 116 -8.29 11.41 1.67
CA ARG A 116 -7.56 12.31 0.79
C ARG A 116 -7.44 11.79 -0.63
N TYR A 117 -7.57 10.47 -0.83
CA TYR A 117 -7.28 9.81 -2.09
C TYR A 117 -8.53 9.37 -2.85
N TYR A 118 -9.57 8.95 -2.14
CA TYR A 118 -10.81 8.45 -2.75
C TYR A 118 -12.05 8.92 -2.00
N ASP A 119 -13.13 9.10 -2.74
CA ASP A 119 -14.49 9.15 -2.23
C ASP A 119 -15.35 8.16 -3.01
N GLU A 120 -16.67 8.12 -2.76
CA GLU A 120 -17.57 7.16 -3.41
C GLU A 120 -17.66 7.31 -4.92
N PHE A 121 -17.24 8.43 -5.46
CA PHE A 121 -17.46 8.79 -6.85
C PHE A 121 -16.20 8.73 -7.69
N ARG A 122 -15.03 8.99 -7.10
CA ARG A 122 -13.80 9.15 -7.88
C ARG A 122 -12.54 9.06 -7.04
N CYS A 123 -11.43 8.85 -7.75
CA CYS A 123 -10.10 9.12 -7.23
C CYS A 123 -9.88 10.64 -7.21
N LYS A 124 -9.48 11.19 -6.07
CA LYS A 124 -9.22 12.62 -5.90
C LYS A 124 -7.82 12.91 -5.38
N GLY A 125 -6.96 11.92 -5.43
CA GLY A 125 -5.69 11.95 -4.73
C GLY A 125 -4.48 12.47 -5.52
N ASN A 126 -4.65 13.10 -6.68
CA ASN A 126 -3.50 13.49 -7.52
C ASN A 126 -2.49 14.39 -6.79
N SER A 127 -2.97 15.46 -6.15
CA SER A 127 -2.09 16.36 -5.36
C SER A 127 -1.49 15.67 -4.16
N ALA A 128 -2.28 14.87 -3.45
CA ALA A 128 -1.82 14.12 -2.29
C ALA A 128 -0.79 13.06 -2.68
N SER A 129 -0.98 12.39 -3.83
CA SER A 129 -0.03 11.43 -4.37
C SER A 129 1.28 12.09 -4.76
N ALA A 130 1.22 13.25 -5.41
CA ALA A 130 2.42 14.00 -5.79
C ALA A 130 3.22 14.42 -4.55
N ALA A 131 2.54 14.89 -3.51
CA ALA A 131 3.20 15.25 -2.24
C ALA A 131 3.86 14.03 -1.58
N LEU A 132 3.19 12.89 -1.65
CA LEU A 132 3.72 11.63 -1.11
C LEU A 132 4.96 11.18 -1.86
N TYR A 133 4.95 11.23 -3.19
CA TYR A 133 6.11 10.88 -4.01
C TYR A 133 7.29 11.80 -3.71
N LYS A 134 7.05 13.09 -3.58
CA LYS A 134 8.08 14.07 -3.24
C LYS A 134 8.68 13.79 -1.86
N TRP A 135 7.84 13.52 -0.88
CA TRP A 135 8.31 13.18 0.48
C TRP A 135 9.17 11.91 0.47
N LEU A 136 8.72 10.88 -0.23
CA LEU A 136 9.42 9.60 -0.26
C LEU A 136 10.76 9.69 -1.01
N SER A 137 10.80 10.44 -2.12
CA SER A 137 11.96 10.46 -3.02
C SER A 137 13.27 10.86 -2.34
N SER A 138 13.22 11.69 -1.31
CA SER A 138 14.40 12.11 -0.55
C SER A 138 14.82 11.13 0.54
N ARG A 139 14.06 10.04 0.74
CA ARG A 139 14.25 9.08 1.83
C ARG A 139 14.58 7.68 1.37
N VAL A 140 14.59 7.48 0.06
CA VAL A 140 14.90 6.20 -0.58
C VAL A 140 15.96 6.42 -1.65
N PRO A 141 16.66 5.36 -2.10
CA PRO A 141 17.65 5.52 -3.16
C PRO A 141 17.05 6.10 -4.44
N PRO A 142 17.86 6.82 -5.25
CA PRO A 142 17.41 7.35 -6.53
C PRO A 142 16.81 6.25 -7.42
N GLY A 143 15.68 6.55 -8.05
CA GLY A 143 14.96 5.61 -8.90
C GLY A 143 13.94 4.74 -8.17
N CYS A 144 13.89 4.80 -6.83
CA CYS A 144 12.85 4.12 -6.05
C CYS A 144 11.64 5.04 -5.88
N VAL A 145 10.46 4.45 -5.93
CA VAL A 145 9.16 5.12 -5.81
C VAL A 145 8.25 4.28 -4.91
N VAL A 146 7.02 4.73 -4.70
CA VAL A 146 6.06 3.99 -3.86
C VAL A 146 5.89 2.55 -4.36
N HIS A 147 5.78 2.34 -5.66
CA HIS A 147 5.66 1.01 -6.25
C HIS A 147 6.87 0.10 -5.93
N SER A 148 8.00 0.68 -5.63
CA SER A 148 9.22 -0.08 -5.27
C SER A 148 9.06 -0.87 -3.97
N PHE A 149 8.16 -0.47 -3.07
CA PHE A 149 7.83 -1.27 -1.88
C PHE A 149 7.27 -2.64 -2.25
N ARG A 150 6.56 -2.73 -3.35
CA ARG A 150 6.00 -3.97 -3.86
C ARG A 150 7.11 -4.94 -4.28
N HIS A 151 8.14 -4.43 -4.94
CA HIS A 151 9.34 -5.22 -5.27
C HIS A 151 10.08 -5.64 -4.01
N SER A 152 10.26 -4.72 -3.06
CA SER A 152 10.92 -5.01 -1.77
C SER A 152 10.20 -6.08 -0.99
N TYR A 153 8.89 -6.03 -0.95
CA TYR A 153 8.06 -7.03 -0.25
C TYR A 153 8.29 -8.42 -0.85
N ARG A 154 8.26 -8.51 -2.19
CA ARG A 154 8.52 -9.76 -2.90
C ARG A 154 9.92 -10.30 -2.60
N ASP A 155 10.93 -9.44 -2.63
CA ASP A 155 12.31 -9.82 -2.33
C ASP A 155 12.47 -10.31 -0.89
N ARG A 156 11.80 -9.66 0.07
CA ARG A 156 11.84 -10.09 1.47
C ARG A 156 11.16 -11.45 1.66
N LEU A 157 10.08 -11.71 0.96
CA LEU A 157 9.42 -13.02 0.99
C LEU A 157 10.32 -14.11 0.41
N ARG A 158 11.01 -13.80 -0.69
CA ARG A 158 12.00 -14.73 -1.29
C ARG A 158 13.17 -15.00 -0.36
N ALA A 159 13.63 -13.97 0.35
CA ALA A 159 14.76 -14.08 1.28
C ALA A 159 14.46 -15.03 2.44
N VAL A 160 13.20 -15.17 2.85
CA VAL A 160 12.79 -16.13 3.89
C VAL A 160 12.27 -17.44 3.29
N GLU A 161 12.53 -17.66 2.01
CA GLU A 161 12.16 -18.89 1.29
C GLU A 161 10.66 -19.18 1.29
N CYS A 162 9.84 -18.12 1.23
CA CYS A 162 8.41 -18.27 1.08
C CYS A 162 8.10 -18.99 -0.26
N PRO A 163 7.24 -20.00 -0.28
CA PRO A 163 6.92 -20.71 -1.53
C PRO A 163 6.39 -19.75 -2.61
N PRO A 164 6.83 -19.92 -3.88
CA PRO A 164 6.46 -19.00 -4.97
C PRO A 164 4.96 -18.81 -5.16
N ASP A 165 4.16 -19.86 -5.01
CA ASP A 165 2.70 -19.78 -5.14
C ASP A 165 2.08 -18.94 -4.02
N ILE A 166 2.64 -19.01 -2.82
CA ILE A 166 2.21 -18.18 -1.68
C ILE A 166 2.58 -16.72 -1.93
N ILE A 167 3.81 -16.46 -2.41
CA ILE A 167 4.25 -15.11 -2.78
C ILE A 167 3.26 -14.51 -3.78
N ASP A 168 2.92 -15.25 -4.83
CA ASP A 168 2.02 -14.77 -5.87
C ASP A 168 0.63 -14.43 -5.33
N ARG A 169 0.11 -15.23 -4.42
CA ARG A 169 -1.17 -14.95 -3.75
C ARG A 169 -1.09 -13.69 -2.88
N LEU A 170 -0.03 -13.55 -2.10
CA LEU A 170 0.12 -12.40 -1.20
C LEU A 170 0.18 -11.08 -1.96
N GLY A 171 0.85 -11.06 -3.09
CA GLY A 171 1.04 -9.86 -3.88
C GLY A 171 0.03 -9.66 -5.02
N GLY A 172 -0.83 -10.65 -5.27
CA GLY A 172 -1.70 -10.60 -6.44
C GLY A 172 -0.92 -10.69 -7.75
N TRP A 173 0.23 -11.34 -7.74
CA TRP A 173 0.95 -11.75 -8.92
C TRP A 173 0.34 -13.05 -9.42
N SER A 174 -0.06 -13.09 -10.63
CA SER A 174 -0.76 -14.25 -11.20
C SER A 174 0.14 -15.45 -11.47
#